data_b78afa6a851c2a775ca845d41094c47a
#
_entry.id   b78afa6a851c2a775ca845d41094c47a
#
_cell.length_a   1.000
_cell.length_b   1.000
_cell.length_c   1.000
_cell.angle_alpha   90.00
_cell.angle_beta   90.00
_cell.angle_gamma   90.00
#
_symmetry.space_group_name_H-M   'P 1'
#
loop_
_entity.id
_entity.type
_entity.pdbx_description
1 polymer ?
#
loop_
_entity_poly.entity_id
_entity_poly.type
_entity_poly.pdbx_seq_one_letter_code
_entity_poly.pdbx_strand_id
1 'polypeptide(L)'
;IHSGGSQGGAVRGELGAVEAADEHGCPGVSASTLRMSGANAAREIIAAQSYELGLMSQMLADWGYNRDERSDEAMGWMGMPVPVDQMPGLLTEEQLDQVDAARGAELDALFLDLMAEHHRGGVHMAAEAAQNAGDETVRELAARMEHAQAGEINEYRYTAQQLALDIDIPGADVPPANLPHREA
;
A
#
# COMPACT_ATOMS: atom_id res chain seq x y z
N ILE A 1 -33.50 -13.05 -11.28
CA ILE A 1 -32.36 -13.92 -11.50
C ILE A 1 -31.37 -13.17 -12.38
N HIS A 2 -30.46 -12.42 -11.86
CA HIS A 2 -29.12 -11.97 -12.32
C HIS A 2 -28.74 -10.67 -11.60
N SER A 3 -28.32 -10.78 -10.36
CA SER A 3 -27.72 -9.66 -9.61
C SER A 3 -26.30 -9.97 -9.15
N GLY A 4 -25.62 -10.92 -9.80
CA GLY A 4 -24.26 -11.35 -9.44
C GLY A 4 -23.12 -10.60 -10.14
N GLY A 5 -23.39 -9.72 -11.12
CA GLY A 5 -22.34 -9.14 -11.96
C GLY A 5 -21.69 -7.85 -11.43
N SER A 6 -22.37 -7.09 -10.57
CA SER A 6 -21.83 -5.79 -10.11
C SER A 6 -20.90 -5.89 -8.89
N GLN A 7 -21.11 -6.87 -8.02
CA GLN A 7 -20.26 -7.04 -6.83
C GLN A 7 -18.89 -7.62 -7.16
N GLY A 8 -18.81 -8.58 -8.08
CA GLY A 8 -17.54 -9.16 -8.52
C GLY A 8 -16.62 -8.15 -9.23
N GLY A 9 -17.18 -7.17 -9.93
CA GLY A 9 -16.41 -6.13 -10.61
C GLY A 9 -15.78 -5.13 -9.65
N ALA A 10 -16.50 -4.74 -8.58
CA ALA A 10 -15.98 -3.82 -7.57
C ALA A 10 -14.81 -4.46 -6.79
N VAL A 11 -14.99 -5.68 -6.29
CA VAL A 11 -13.95 -6.41 -5.54
C VAL A 11 -12.70 -6.66 -6.40
N ARG A 12 -12.88 -6.92 -7.70
CA ARG A 12 -11.77 -7.05 -8.65
C ARG A 12 -10.94 -5.77 -8.76
N GLY A 13 -11.60 -4.61 -8.82
CA GLY A 13 -10.93 -3.30 -8.85
C GLY A 13 -10.15 -3.04 -7.57
N GLU A 14 -10.73 -3.39 -6.41
CA GLU A 14 -10.14 -3.19 -5.09
C GLU A 14 -8.80 -3.93 -4.94
N LEU A 15 -8.77 -5.22 -5.22
CA LEU A 15 -7.57 -6.04 -5.07
C LEU A 15 -6.55 -5.81 -6.19
N GLY A 16 -7.00 -5.59 -7.42
CA GLY A 16 -6.11 -5.31 -8.54
C GLY A 16 -5.34 -3.99 -8.39
N ALA A 17 -5.96 -2.97 -7.78
CA ALA A 17 -5.31 -1.69 -7.52
C ALA A 17 -4.21 -1.80 -6.45
N VAL A 18 -4.49 -2.52 -5.37
CA VAL A 18 -3.49 -2.76 -4.30
C VAL A 18 -2.33 -3.62 -4.81
N GLU A 19 -2.63 -4.65 -5.62
CA GLU A 19 -1.59 -5.52 -6.22
C GLU A 19 -0.72 -4.78 -7.25
N ALA A 20 -1.28 -3.84 -8.01
CA ALA A 20 -0.53 -3.03 -8.96
C ALA A 20 0.44 -2.06 -8.27
N ALA A 21 0.08 -1.52 -7.09
CA ALA A 21 0.94 -0.66 -6.30
C ALA A 21 2.22 -1.40 -5.86
N ASP A 22 2.10 -2.65 -5.47
CA ASP A 22 3.22 -3.42 -4.93
C ASP A 22 4.21 -3.93 -6.00
N GLU A 23 3.77 -4.17 -7.23
CA GLU A 23 4.70 -4.61 -8.29
C GLU A 23 5.63 -3.51 -8.79
N HIS A 24 5.25 -2.23 -8.57
CA HIS A 24 6.01 -1.08 -9.07
C HIS A 24 6.58 -0.20 -7.96
N GLY A 25 6.19 -0.43 -6.70
CA GLY A 25 6.36 0.55 -5.64
C GLY A 25 7.41 0.27 -4.57
N CYS A 26 7.90 -0.94 -4.42
CA CYS A 26 9.02 -1.17 -3.52
C CYS A 26 10.34 -1.01 -4.29
N PRO A 27 11.09 0.08 -4.05
CA PRO A 27 12.41 0.20 -4.62
C PRO A 27 13.24 -1.01 -4.19
N GLY A 28 13.91 -1.65 -5.11
CA GLY A 28 14.82 -2.78 -4.87
C GLY A 28 16.04 -2.37 -4.04
N VAL A 29 15.84 -1.56 -2.99
CA VAL A 29 16.89 -1.09 -2.09
C VAL A 29 17.39 -2.28 -1.29
N SER A 30 18.64 -2.64 -1.49
CA SER A 30 19.27 -3.63 -0.65
C SER A 30 19.26 -3.13 0.80
N ALA A 31 18.62 -3.89 1.69
CA ALA A 31 18.59 -3.59 3.12
C ALA A 31 19.98 -3.39 3.75
N SER A 32 21.04 -3.79 3.07
CA SER A 32 22.43 -3.56 3.48
C SER A 32 22.93 -2.13 3.24
N THR A 33 22.21 -1.33 2.47
CA THR A 33 22.61 0.04 2.12
C THR A 33 22.05 1.08 3.09
N LEU A 34 20.90 0.77 3.75
CA LEU A 34 20.29 1.60 4.78
C LEU A 34 21.04 1.48 6.12
N ARG A 35 21.00 2.52 6.93
CA ARG A 35 21.39 2.42 8.34
C ARG A 35 20.51 1.41 9.07
N MET A 36 20.98 0.86 10.20
CA MET A 36 20.32 -0.28 10.89
C MET A 36 18.80 -0.10 11.08
N SER A 37 18.32 1.11 11.39
CA SER A 37 16.90 1.40 11.57
C SER A 37 16.10 1.32 10.26
N GLY A 38 16.62 1.91 9.18
CA GLY A 38 16.00 1.84 7.87
C GLY A 38 16.00 0.43 7.27
N ALA A 39 17.10 -0.31 7.46
CA ALA A 39 17.20 -1.70 7.00
C ALA A 39 16.19 -2.64 7.69
N ASN A 40 15.87 -2.40 8.96
CA ASN A 40 14.87 -3.17 9.68
C ASN A 40 13.48 -2.84 9.17
N ALA A 41 13.15 -1.55 9.01
CA ALA A 41 11.89 -1.12 8.42
C ALA A 41 11.68 -1.74 7.03
N ALA A 42 12.68 -1.69 6.15
CA ALA A 42 12.58 -2.29 4.82
C ALA A 42 12.30 -3.80 4.86
N ARG A 43 12.90 -4.55 5.81
CA ARG A 43 12.63 -5.98 5.96
C ARG A 43 11.22 -6.27 6.46
N GLU A 44 10.73 -5.49 7.40
CA GLU A 44 9.37 -5.61 7.94
C GLU A 44 8.33 -5.31 6.86
N ILE A 45 8.53 -4.25 6.08
CA ILE A 45 7.68 -3.89 4.94
C ILE A 45 7.64 -5.04 3.92
N ILE A 46 8.81 -5.52 3.48
CA ILE A 46 8.88 -6.63 2.51
C ILE A 46 8.14 -7.86 3.02
N ALA A 47 8.29 -8.20 4.29
CA ALA A 47 7.63 -9.37 4.88
C ALA A 47 6.11 -9.18 4.97
N ALA A 48 5.64 -8.02 5.45
CA ALA A 48 4.22 -7.71 5.62
C ALA A 48 3.51 -7.62 4.27
N GLN A 49 4.03 -6.83 3.34
CA GLN A 49 3.42 -6.62 2.02
C GLN A 49 3.46 -7.89 1.17
N SER A 50 4.53 -8.70 1.23
CA SER A 50 4.56 -10.01 0.54
C SER A 50 3.48 -10.96 1.05
N TYR A 51 3.19 -10.92 2.36
CA TYR A 51 2.10 -11.71 2.93
C TYR A 51 0.73 -11.22 2.46
N GLU A 52 0.50 -9.91 2.48
CA GLU A 52 -0.74 -9.29 2.01
C GLU A 52 -0.99 -9.55 0.53
N LEU A 53 0.04 -9.40 -0.31
CA LEU A 53 0.01 -9.78 -1.73
C LEU A 53 -0.38 -11.24 -1.94
N GLY A 54 0.19 -12.14 -1.15
CA GLY A 54 -0.14 -13.56 -1.20
C GLY A 54 -1.62 -13.81 -0.89
N LEU A 55 -2.17 -13.14 0.13
CA LEU A 55 -3.59 -13.23 0.49
C LEU A 55 -4.49 -12.70 -0.64
N MET A 56 -4.20 -11.52 -1.16
CA MET A 56 -4.98 -10.90 -2.25
C MET A 56 -4.92 -11.74 -3.52
N SER A 57 -3.74 -12.25 -3.88
CA SER A 57 -3.58 -13.14 -5.04
C SER A 57 -4.38 -14.43 -4.89
N GLN A 58 -4.43 -15.00 -3.67
CA GLN A 58 -5.24 -16.19 -3.40
C GLN A 58 -6.73 -15.87 -3.51
N MET A 59 -7.20 -14.75 -2.96
CA MET A 59 -8.61 -14.34 -3.05
C MET A 59 -9.02 -14.14 -4.50
N LEU A 60 -8.19 -13.47 -5.32
CA LEU A 60 -8.46 -13.32 -6.75
C LEU A 60 -8.55 -14.67 -7.46
N ALA A 61 -7.65 -15.61 -7.17
CA ALA A 61 -7.67 -16.96 -7.73
C ALA A 61 -8.92 -17.74 -7.32
N ASP A 62 -9.34 -17.64 -6.06
CA ASP A 62 -10.54 -18.30 -5.54
C ASP A 62 -11.83 -17.76 -6.21
N TRP A 63 -11.83 -16.50 -6.61
CA TRP A 63 -12.91 -15.88 -7.41
C TRP A 63 -12.79 -16.12 -8.91
N GLY A 64 -11.76 -16.84 -9.36
CA GLY A 64 -11.57 -17.21 -10.75
C GLY A 64 -10.97 -16.11 -11.62
N TYR A 65 -10.32 -15.11 -11.01
CA TYR A 65 -9.60 -14.07 -11.74
C TYR A 65 -8.15 -14.47 -11.98
N ASN A 66 -7.63 -14.13 -13.16
CA ASN A 66 -6.25 -14.35 -13.53
C ASN A 66 -5.46 -13.02 -13.47
N ARG A 67 -4.22 -13.08 -13.02
CA ARG A 67 -3.29 -11.93 -13.02
C ARG A 67 -3.13 -11.26 -14.39
N ASP A 68 -3.23 -12.04 -15.46
CA ASP A 68 -3.10 -11.54 -16.83
C ASP A 68 -4.30 -10.71 -17.32
N GLU A 69 -5.37 -10.63 -16.53
CA GLU A 69 -6.60 -9.88 -16.84
C GLU A 69 -6.66 -8.51 -16.18
N ARG A 70 -5.53 -7.89 -15.90
CA ARG A 70 -5.46 -6.58 -15.25
C ARG A 70 -6.06 -5.48 -16.11
N SER A 71 -6.67 -4.51 -15.44
CA SER A 71 -7.12 -3.28 -16.06
C SER A 71 -5.93 -2.33 -16.25
N ASP A 72 -5.95 -1.54 -17.30
CA ASP A 72 -5.04 -0.41 -17.48
C ASP A 72 -5.41 0.79 -16.59
N GLU A 73 -6.55 0.69 -15.89
CA GLU A 73 -7.06 1.72 -14.97
C GLU A 73 -7.15 1.16 -13.54
N ALA A 74 -6.72 1.97 -12.58
CA ALA A 74 -6.85 1.76 -11.15
C ALA A 74 -7.95 2.66 -10.55
N MET A 75 -8.37 2.39 -9.31
CA MET A 75 -9.27 3.22 -8.49
C MET A 75 -10.67 3.47 -9.09
N GLY A 76 -11.06 2.79 -10.17
CA GLY A 76 -12.39 2.91 -10.77
C GLY A 76 -13.52 2.52 -9.81
N TRP A 77 -13.28 1.60 -8.91
CA TRP A 77 -14.20 1.17 -7.86
C TRP A 77 -14.46 2.25 -6.79
N MET A 78 -13.53 3.19 -6.61
CA MET A 78 -13.69 4.38 -5.75
C MET A 78 -14.35 5.55 -6.49
N GLY A 79 -14.75 5.38 -7.76
CA GLY A 79 -15.29 6.44 -8.60
C GLY A 79 -14.23 7.45 -9.09
N MET A 80 -12.96 7.13 -8.97
CA MET A 80 -11.82 7.96 -9.38
C MET A 80 -10.88 7.17 -10.30
N PRO A 81 -11.34 6.72 -11.49
CA PRO A 81 -10.49 5.95 -12.38
C PRO A 81 -9.28 6.77 -12.84
N VAL A 82 -8.10 6.20 -12.68
CA VAL A 82 -6.82 6.78 -13.13
C VAL A 82 -6.03 5.70 -13.87
N PRO A 83 -5.16 6.08 -14.82
CA PRO A 83 -4.17 5.14 -15.36
C PRO A 83 -3.34 4.54 -14.24
N VAL A 84 -2.97 3.26 -14.34
CA VAL A 84 -2.21 2.56 -13.29
C VAL A 84 -0.92 3.29 -12.94
N ASP A 85 -0.21 3.82 -13.94
CA ASP A 85 1.03 4.59 -13.75
C ASP A 85 0.84 5.98 -13.10
N GLN A 86 -0.41 6.40 -12.86
CA GLN A 86 -0.76 7.66 -12.19
C GLN A 86 -1.47 7.44 -10.85
N MET A 87 -1.46 6.22 -10.35
CA MET A 87 -2.09 5.88 -9.08
C MET A 87 -1.38 6.58 -7.93
N PRO A 88 -2.11 7.25 -7.00
CA PRO A 88 -1.52 7.91 -5.84
C PRO A 88 -0.66 6.97 -5.00
N GLY A 89 0.54 7.42 -4.66
CA GLY A 89 1.50 6.63 -3.89
C GLY A 89 2.41 5.73 -4.72
N LEU A 90 2.17 5.60 -6.03
CA LEU A 90 3.09 4.88 -6.92
C LEU A 90 4.35 5.70 -7.16
N LEU A 91 5.52 5.07 -7.00
CA LEU A 91 6.80 5.73 -7.27
C LEU A 91 7.08 5.78 -8.76
N THR A 92 7.61 6.91 -9.21
CA THR A 92 8.06 7.07 -10.59
C THR A 92 9.43 6.40 -10.83
N GLU A 93 9.75 6.09 -12.09
CA GLU A 93 11.09 5.58 -12.44
C GLU A 93 12.20 6.53 -12.00
N GLU A 94 11.99 7.86 -12.13
CA GLU A 94 12.95 8.86 -11.68
C GLU A 94 13.19 8.79 -10.15
N GLN A 95 12.14 8.59 -9.36
CA GLN A 95 12.27 8.42 -7.90
C GLN A 95 13.02 7.13 -7.56
N LEU A 96 12.76 6.04 -8.27
CA LEU A 96 13.49 4.78 -8.11
C LEU A 96 14.98 4.93 -8.44
N ASP A 97 15.31 5.61 -9.55
CA ASP A 97 16.69 5.92 -9.94
C ASP A 97 17.41 6.78 -8.88
N GLN A 98 16.69 7.74 -8.28
CA GLN A 98 17.22 8.56 -7.17
C GLN A 98 17.53 7.70 -5.94
N VAL A 99 16.67 6.78 -5.57
CA VAL A 99 16.91 5.83 -4.46
C VAL A 99 18.11 4.95 -4.76
N ASP A 100 18.24 4.43 -5.97
CA ASP A 100 19.37 3.58 -6.38
C ASP A 100 20.71 4.34 -6.37
N ALA A 101 20.69 5.65 -6.65
CA ALA A 101 21.86 6.51 -6.65
C ALA A 101 22.24 7.01 -5.25
N ALA A 102 21.27 7.23 -4.36
CA ALA A 102 21.46 7.81 -3.03
C ALA A 102 22.26 6.90 -2.08
N ARG A 103 22.97 7.49 -1.10
CA ARG A 103 23.74 6.75 -0.09
C ARG A 103 23.69 7.43 1.29
N GLY A 104 23.79 6.63 2.34
CA GLY A 104 23.90 7.13 3.71
C GLY A 104 22.64 7.89 4.15
N ALA A 105 22.80 9.09 4.71
CA ALA A 105 21.69 9.89 5.22
C ALA A 105 20.73 10.36 4.12
N GLU A 106 21.24 10.59 2.91
CA GLU A 106 20.41 10.94 1.76
C GLU A 106 19.50 9.77 1.36
N LEU A 107 20.02 8.56 1.34
CA LEU A 107 19.21 7.36 1.08
C LEU A 107 18.16 7.15 2.18
N ASP A 108 18.54 7.29 3.47
CA ASP A 108 17.61 7.16 4.58
C ASP A 108 16.44 8.19 4.45
N ALA A 109 16.77 9.46 4.15
CA ALA A 109 15.79 10.51 3.99
C ALA A 109 14.83 10.22 2.82
N LEU A 110 15.40 9.93 1.66
CA LEU A 110 14.63 9.65 0.45
C LEU A 110 13.72 8.42 0.60
N PHE A 111 14.23 7.35 1.19
CA PHE A 111 13.47 6.12 1.44
C PHE A 111 12.29 6.38 2.38
N LEU A 112 12.51 7.06 3.52
CA LEU A 112 11.44 7.30 4.49
C LEU A 112 10.36 8.24 3.92
N ASP A 113 10.75 9.27 3.15
CA ASP A 113 9.82 10.20 2.54
C ASP A 113 8.96 9.52 1.47
N LEU A 114 9.59 8.80 0.54
CA LEU A 114 8.89 8.09 -0.53
C LEU A 114 8.00 6.97 0.00
N MET A 115 8.46 6.22 1.00
CA MET A 115 7.62 5.19 1.63
C MET A 115 6.44 5.79 2.38
N ALA A 116 6.59 6.95 3.01
CA ALA A 116 5.46 7.64 3.64
C ALA A 116 4.42 8.08 2.60
N GLU A 117 4.83 8.57 1.44
CA GLU A 117 3.91 8.90 0.34
C GLU A 117 3.24 7.66 -0.25
N HIS A 118 4.00 6.57 -0.45
CA HIS A 118 3.46 5.28 -0.89
C HIS A 118 2.39 4.77 0.08
N HIS A 119 2.67 4.78 1.36
CA HIS A 119 1.73 4.35 2.40
C HIS A 119 0.48 5.25 2.49
N ARG A 120 0.60 6.56 2.23
CA ARG A 120 -0.58 7.43 2.16
C ARG A 120 -1.55 7.02 1.06
N GLY A 121 -1.02 6.64 -0.11
CA GLY A 121 -1.83 6.08 -1.19
C GLY A 121 -2.51 4.78 -0.76
N GLY A 122 -1.78 3.88 -0.11
CA GLY A 122 -2.30 2.62 0.42
C GLY A 122 -3.37 2.83 1.51
N VAL A 123 -3.12 3.71 2.48
CA VAL A 123 -4.10 4.09 3.53
C VAL A 123 -5.39 4.61 2.91
N HIS A 124 -5.30 5.49 1.90
CA HIS A 124 -6.48 6.03 1.23
C HIS A 124 -7.33 4.94 0.56
N MET A 125 -6.70 4.03 -0.17
CA MET A 125 -7.38 2.90 -0.82
C MET A 125 -7.92 1.90 0.21
N ALA A 126 -7.14 1.57 1.22
CA ALA A 126 -7.53 0.63 2.26
C ALA A 126 -8.72 1.16 3.10
N ALA A 127 -8.73 2.45 3.44
CA ALA A 127 -9.85 3.10 4.14
C ALA A 127 -11.17 2.98 3.36
N GLU A 128 -11.13 3.22 2.05
CA GLU A 128 -12.30 3.10 1.20
C GLU A 128 -12.77 1.64 1.09
N ALA A 129 -11.84 0.70 0.90
CA ALA A 129 -12.16 -0.73 0.83
C ALA A 129 -12.72 -1.26 2.17
N ALA A 130 -12.16 -0.85 3.30
CA ALA A 130 -12.63 -1.22 4.63
C ALA A 130 -14.08 -0.77 4.89
N GLN A 131 -14.48 0.36 4.32
CA GLN A 131 -15.83 0.90 4.49
C GLN A 131 -16.83 0.34 3.49
N ASN A 132 -16.45 0.13 2.25
CA ASN A 132 -17.36 -0.02 1.12
C ASN A 132 -17.25 -1.36 0.38
N ALA A 133 -16.21 -2.17 0.61
CA ALA A 133 -16.09 -3.48 -0.05
C ALA A 133 -17.27 -4.40 0.27
N GLY A 134 -17.75 -5.12 -0.73
CA GLY A 134 -18.88 -6.04 -0.59
C GLY A 134 -18.55 -7.30 0.22
N ASP A 135 -17.30 -7.76 0.15
CA ASP A 135 -16.82 -8.95 0.85
C ASP A 135 -16.28 -8.58 2.24
N GLU A 136 -16.67 -9.34 3.27
CA GLU A 136 -16.25 -9.09 4.64
C GLU A 136 -14.76 -9.33 4.86
N THR A 137 -14.20 -10.34 4.20
CA THR A 137 -12.77 -10.66 4.32
C THR A 137 -11.91 -9.55 3.72
N VAL A 138 -12.37 -8.94 2.61
CA VAL A 138 -11.72 -7.76 2.02
C VAL A 138 -11.77 -6.58 2.98
N ARG A 139 -12.94 -6.29 3.57
CA ARG A 139 -13.06 -5.19 4.55
C ARG A 139 -12.13 -5.37 5.73
N GLU A 140 -12.06 -6.57 6.29
CA GLU A 140 -11.18 -6.87 7.42
C GLU A 140 -9.69 -6.78 7.05
N LEU A 141 -9.30 -7.29 5.88
CA LEU A 141 -7.94 -7.16 5.38
C LEU A 141 -7.58 -5.69 5.20
N ALA A 142 -8.42 -4.94 4.51
CA ALA A 142 -8.23 -3.52 4.26
C ALA A 142 -8.12 -2.69 5.56
N ALA A 143 -8.97 -2.96 6.58
CA ALA A 143 -8.86 -2.28 7.87
C ALA A 143 -7.53 -2.57 8.59
N ARG A 144 -6.99 -3.79 8.47
CA ARG A 144 -5.67 -4.11 9.02
C ARG A 144 -4.54 -3.41 8.26
N MET A 145 -4.62 -3.36 6.93
CA MET A 145 -3.66 -2.65 6.09
C MET A 145 -3.67 -1.15 6.38
N GLU A 146 -4.86 -0.53 6.46
CA GLU A 146 -5.02 0.88 6.83
C GLU A 146 -4.36 1.18 8.18
N HIS A 147 -4.65 0.36 9.20
CA HIS A 147 -4.05 0.51 10.53
C HIS A 147 -2.52 0.39 10.50
N ALA A 148 -1.99 -0.65 9.86
CA ALA A 148 -0.56 -0.92 9.81
C ALA A 148 0.18 0.20 9.08
N GLN A 149 -0.25 0.56 7.87
CA GLN A 149 0.42 1.57 7.06
C GLN A 149 0.33 2.97 7.67
N ALA A 150 -0.80 3.33 8.31
CA ALA A 150 -0.91 4.58 9.06
C ALA A 150 0.05 4.62 10.26
N GLY A 151 0.23 3.49 10.94
CA GLY A 151 1.23 3.33 11.99
C GLY A 151 2.65 3.52 11.48
N GLU A 152 2.98 2.86 10.37
CA GLU A 152 4.30 2.92 9.75
C GLU A 152 4.68 4.34 9.28
N ILE A 153 3.73 5.14 8.76
CA ILE A 153 3.97 6.56 8.46
C ILE A 153 4.47 7.32 9.71
N ASN A 154 3.85 7.07 10.87
CA ASN A 154 4.27 7.70 12.11
C ASN A 154 5.64 7.20 12.59
N GLU A 155 5.97 5.94 12.34
CA GLU A 155 7.29 5.37 12.61
C GLU A 155 8.37 5.97 11.70
N TYR A 156 8.08 6.19 10.41
CA TYR A 156 9.00 6.87 9.49
C TYR A 156 9.28 8.30 9.94
N ARG A 157 8.24 9.04 10.33
CA ARG A 157 8.39 10.37 10.90
C ARG A 157 9.27 10.37 12.15
N TYR A 158 9.03 9.46 13.08
CA TYR A 158 9.83 9.32 14.28
C TYR A 158 11.28 8.96 13.96
N THR A 159 11.50 8.04 13.05
CA THR A 159 12.84 7.61 12.59
C THR A 159 13.60 8.77 11.95
N ALA A 160 12.95 9.56 11.10
CA ALA A 160 13.54 10.75 10.48
C ALA A 160 14.04 11.76 11.55
N GLN A 161 13.21 11.99 12.58
CA GLN A 161 13.58 12.86 13.71
C GLN A 161 14.76 12.30 14.52
N GLN A 162 14.77 10.99 14.83
CA GLN A 162 15.86 10.34 15.55
C GLN A 162 17.19 10.39 14.79
N LEU A 163 17.13 10.30 13.46
CA LEU A 163 18.31 10.38 12.61
C LEU A 163 18.69 11.83 12.25
N ALA A 164 17.94 12.81 12.73
CA ALA A 164 18.11 14.25 12.40
C ALA A 164 18.20 14.49 10.89
N LEU A 165 17.29 13.83 10.13
CA LEU A 165 17.17 14.02 8.69
C LEU A 165 16.39 15.31 8.40
N ASP A 166 16.78 16.03 7.36
CA ASP A 166 16.14 17.28 6.93
C ASP A 166 14.94 16.97 6.00
N ILE A 167 13.96 16.26 6.55
CA ILE A 167 12.69 15.94 5.89
C ILE A 167 11.52 16.14 6.86
N ASP A 168 10.37 16.51 6.35
CA ASP A 168 9.13 16.65 7.12
C ASP A 168 8.09 15.62 6.64
N ILE A 169 7.85 14.59 7.45
CA ILE A 169 6.83 13.60 7.19
C ILE A 169 5.61 13.93 8.05
N PRO A 170 4.50 14.41 7.46
CA PRO A 170 3.25 14.62 8.21
C PRO A 170 2.78 13.31 8.86
N GLY A 171 2.31 13.38 10.10
CA GLY A 171 1.75 12.21 10.77
C GLY A 171 0.44 11.73 10.14
N ALA A 172 0.09 10.49 10.42
CA ALA A 172 -1.19 9.90 10.03
C ALA A 172 -2.02 9.54 11.26
N ASP A 173 -3.34 9.65 11.15
CA ASP A 173 -4.26 9.09 12.13
C ASP A 173 -4.28 7.56 11.99
N VAL A 174 -4.15 6.85 13.09
CA VAL A 174 -4.12 5.38 13.10
C VAL A 174 -5.50 4.87 13.51
N PRO A 175 -6.33 4.38 12.56
CA PRO A 175 -7.65 3.85 12.86
C PRO A 175 -7.55 2.49 13.56
N PRO A 176 -8.63 1.98 14.19
CA PRO A 176 -8.65 0.64 14.76
C PRO A 176 -8.41 -0.44 13.69
N ALA A 177 -7.59 -1.45 14.00
CA ALA A 177 -7.34 -2.57 13.09
C ALA A 177 -8.56 -3.51 12.90
N ASN A 178 -9.58 -3.38 13.75
CA ASN A 178 -10.80 -4.18 13.71
C ASN A 178 -11.99 -3.30 13.36
N LEU A 179 -12.75 -3.71 12.34
CA LEU A 179 -14.02 -3.05 12.03
C LEU A 179 -15.01 -3.25 13.20
N PRO A 180 -15.82 -2.24 13.56
CA PRO A 180 -16.92 -2.44 14.47
C PRO A 180 -17.88 -3.47 13.85
N HIS A 181 -18.29 -4.47 14.65
CA HIS A 181 -19.32 -5.41 14.21
C HIS A 181 -20.58 -4.63 13.79
N ARG A 182 -20.97 -4.79 12.52
CA ARG A 182 -22.27 -4.28 12.09
C ARG A 182 -23.32 -5.12 12.82
N GLU A 183 -24.06 -4.48 13.71
CA GLU A 183 -25.28 -5.10 14.25
C GLU A 183 -26.23 -5.40 13.10
N ALA A 184 -26.69 -6.66 13.03
CA ALA A 184 -27.55 -7.17 11.97
C ALA A 184 -28.98 -6.60 12.09
#